data_6c470cf364386965e3dbc05802c0590b
#
_entry.id   6c470cf364386965e3dbc05802c0590b
#
_cell.length_a   1.000
_cell.length_b   1.000
_cell.length_c   1.000
_cell.angle_alpha   90.00
_cell.angle_beta   90.00
_cell.angle_gamma   90.00
#
_symmetry.space_group_name_H-M   'P 1'
#
loop_
_entity.id
_entity.type
_entity.pdbx_description
1 polymer ?
#
loop_
_entity_poly.entity_id
_entity_poly.type
_entity_poly.pdbx_seq_one_letter_code
_entity_poly.pdbx_strand_id
1 'polypeptide(L)'
;MSDNNLISPNSAPHSDVEDIKIRSNYLRGSLVETLEDPITASIPEDDNRLMKFHGSYMQDDRDLRNERNKQKLEPAYQFMLRVRAAGGVVTPKQWLMMDSVSQKYANGTIRLTTRQSFQLHGVIKWNLKNTIKEVNEALLSTLAACGDVNRNVMCNPNPYQSEIHSEVYNWASKISSHLDPQTNAYHEIWLDGEKVIDSKDSQAEQEPIYGRVYLPRKFKIGLAVPPSNDVDVFSQDLGFIAIVENGELKGFNVTVGGGMGMTHGDVKTYPQISKVIGFCLPEQMIDVAEKTVMIQRDYGDRSVRKHARFKYTIDDRGLDWFVQELTDRLGWSLQEARPYHFEHNGDRYGWVKGSNNKWHFTLFIQNGRIKDEEDYKLMTGLREIAQVHTGDFRLTPNQNLIIANVSSQKKKKIEGLIQEYGLTDGLHYSALRRNSMACVAFPTCGLAMAESERYLPSLLSKIEPMLEESGLQDDDIVIRMTGCPNGCARPMLAEIAFIGKAPGKYNLYLGGGFSGNRLNKLYKENIGEDEILDSLQPIIKQYAKDRQEGEHFGDYVIRAGYVAEVTDGQNFHS
;
A
#
# COMPACT_ATOMS: atom_id res chain seq x y z
N MET A 1 -0.78 30.50 17.66
CA MET A 1 -1.38 29.93 18.87
C MET A 1 -0.50 28.78 19.32
N SER A 2 0.00 28.82 20.52
CA SER A 2 1.14 28.03 21.02
C SER A 2 0.81 26.53 21.07
N ASP A 3 1.73 25.70 20.57
CA ASP A 3 1.71 24.22 20.52
C ASP A 3 1.57 23.49 21.88
N ASN A 4 1.38 24.22 22.97
CA ASN A 4 1.35 23.66 24.33
C ASN A 4 0.02 23.03 24.75
N ASN A 5 -1.02 23.02 23.91
CA ASN A 5 -2.36 22.60 24.30
C ASN A 5 -2.82 21.24 23.75
N LEU A 6 -2.02 20.53 22.96
CA LEU A 6 -2.49 19.30 22.32
C LEU A 6 -2.50 18.05 23.23
N ILE A 7 -1.83 18.08 24.38
CA ILE A 7 -1.98 17.03 25.41
C ILE A 7 -1.77 17.67 26.79
N SER A 8 -2.87 18.11 27.37
CA SER A 8 -2.88 18.45 28.81
C SER A 8 -2.65 17.18 29.64
N PRO A 9 -1.85 17.20 30.70
CA PRO A 9 -1.69 16.07 31.63
C PRO A 9 -3.00 15.54 32.23
N ASN A 10 -4.09 16.28 32.10
CA ASN A 10 -5.44 15.96 32.62
C ASN A 10 -6.42 15.52 31.51
N SER A 11 -5.98 15.23 30.29
CA SER A 11 -6.85 14.69 29.23
C SER A 11 -7.10 13.18 29.43
N ALA A 12 -8.17 12.65 28.82
CA ALA A 12 -8.55 11.23 28.87
C ALA A 12 -7.35 10.28 28.66
N PRO A 13 -7.36 9.08 29.25
CA PRO A 13 -6.23 8.15 29.14
C PRO A 13 -5.88 7.88 27.67
N HIS A 14 -4.61 8.08 27.31
CA HIS A 14 -4.09 7.80 25.99
C HIS A 14 -3.73 6.32 25.85
N SER A 15 -3.62 5.84 24.61
CA SER A 15 -3.06 4.52 24.36
C SER A 15 -1.54 4.54 24.61
N ASP A 16 -0.96 3.41 25.04
CA ASP A 16 0.48 3.26 25.35
C ASP A 16 1.39 3.80 24.22
N VAL A 17 0.93 3.71 22.96
CA VAL A 17 1.69 4.21 21.81
C VAL A 17 1.77 5.74 21.81
N GLU A 18 0.76 6.45 22.29
CA GLU A 18 0.81 7.90 22.42
C GLU A 18 1.85 8.31 23.47
N ASP A 19 1.91 7.60 24.59
CA ASP A 19 2.91 7.83 25.64
C ASP A 19 4.33 7.61 25.13
N ILE A 20 4.54 6.55 24.31
CA ILE A 20 5.83 6.30 23.66
C ILE A 20 6.21 7.49 22.76
N LYS A 21 5.29 8.00 21.94
CA LYS A 21 5.55 9.15 21.06
C LYS A 21 5.85 10.42 21.85
N ILE A 22 5.14 10.68 22.97
CA ILE A 22 5.35 11.84 23.83
C ILE A 22 6.78 11.86 24.38
N ARG A 23 7.28 10.72 24.89
CA ARG A 23 8.63 10.63 25.49
C ARG A 23 9.74 10.39 24.49
N SER A 24 9.43 10.19 23.21
CA SER A 24 10.38 9.77 22.18
C SER A 24 11.40 10.82 21.74
N ASN A 25 11.23 12.08 22.16
CA ASN A 25 12.01 13.19 21.66
C ASN A 25 12.07 13.23 20.11
N TYR A 26 10.90 13.47 19.50
CA TYR A 26 10.74 13.53 18.03
C TYR A 26 11.27 12.28 17.32
N LEU A 27 10.85 11.10 17.78
CA LEU A 27 11.14 9.79 17.20
C LEU A 27 12.56 9.23 17.43
N ARG A 28 13.35 9.83 18.30
CA ARG A 28 14.69 9.32 18.64
C ARG A 28 14.62 8.07 19.52
N GLY A 29 13.86 8.14 20.63
CA GLY A 29 13.85 7.09 21.64
C GLY A 29 15.24 6.75 22.14
N SER A 30 15.52 5.47 22.31
CA SER A 30 16.85 4.90 22.59
C SER A 30 17.41 4.14 21.37
N LEU A 31 17.01 4.52 20.15
CA LEU A 31 17.36 3.76 18.92
C LEU A 31 18.88 3.68 18.69
N VAL A 32 19.64 4.72 19.01
CA VAL A 32 21.11 4.71 18.83
C VAL A 32 21.72 3.64 19.71
N GLU A 33 21.43 3.66 20.99
CA GLU A 33 21.96 2.71 21.97
C GLU A 33 21.49 1.28 21.67
N THR A 34 20.23 1.14 21.30
CA THR A 34 19.64 -0.16 20.95
C THR A 34 20.29 -0.79 19.70
N LEU A 35 20.63 0.01 18.70
CA LEU A 35 21.28 -0.47 17.47
C LEU A 35 22.74 -0.86 17.70
N GLU A 36 23.41 -0.26 18.67
CA GLU A 36 24.80 -0.56 19.05
C GLU A 36 24.91 -1.78 19.98
N ASP A 37 23.82 -2.22 20.62
CA ASP A 37 23.85 -3.40 21.50
C ASP A 37 24.21 -4.67 20.72
N PRO A 38 25.32 -5.35 21.08
CA PRO A 38 25.79 -6.55 20.37
C PRO A 38 25.16 -7.85 20.90
N ILE A 39 24.37 -7.81 21.99
CA ILE A 39 23.98 -9.01 22.75
C ILE A 39 22.79 -9.72 22.11
N THR A 40 21.75 -8.96 21.75
CA THR A 40 20.52 -9.52 21.16
C THR A 40 20.25 -8.99 19.77
N ALA A 41 19.66 -9.80 18.91
CA ALA A 41 19.17 -9.37 17.59
C ALA A 41 17.81 -8.64 17.68
N SER A 42 17.16 -8.60 18.85
CA SER A 42 15.91 -7.88 19.08
C SER A 42 16.13 -6.40 19.41
N ILE A 43 15.04 -5.65 19.47
CA ILE A 43 14.98 -4.28 19.98
C ILE A 43 13.83 -4.14 20.98
N PRO A 44 13.91 -3.23 21.96
CA PRO A 44 12.82 -2.94 22.89
C PRO A 44 11.53 -2.54 22.19
N GLU A 45 10.38 -2.79 22.83
CA GLU A 45 9.07 -2.53 22.22
C GLU A 45 8.87 -1.04 21.91
N ASP A 46 9.34 -0.13 22.78
CA ASP A 46 9.24 1.30 22.53
C ASP A 46 9.99 1.69 21.25
N ASP A 47 11.23 1.25 21.12
CA ASP A 47 12.03 1.49 19.92
C ASP A 47 11.46 0.80 18.69
N ASN A 48 10.87 -0.40 18.84
CA ASN A 48 10.15 -1.06 17.76
C ASN A 48 8.94 -0.25 17.28
N ARG A 49 8.28 0.50 18.17
CA ARG A 49 7.19 1.43 17.78
C ARG A 49 7.72 2.63 17.02
N LEU A 50 8.83 3.22 17.50
CA LEU A 50 9.45 4.39 16.87
C LEU A 50 10.10 4.03 15.52
N MET A 51 10.78 2.88 15.44
CA MET A 51 11.41 2.41 14.21
C MET A 51 10.44 2.33 13.02
N LYS A 52 9.14 2.17 13.28
CA LYS A 52 8.12 2.20 12.22
C LYS A 52 8.11 3.51 11.47
N PHE A 53 8.32 4.64 12.13
CA PHE A 53 8.39 5.94 11.48
C PHE A 53 9.64 6.07 10.58
N HIS A 54 10.71 5.36 10.95
CA HIS A 54 11.93 5.24 10.16
C HIS A 54 11.84 4.20 9.03
N GLY A 55 10.66 3.58 8.85
CA GLY A 55 10.35 2.67 7.75
C GLY A 55 10.66 1.21 8.00
N SER A 56 10.97 0.82 9.22
CA SER A 56 11.32 -0.56 9.56
C SER A 56 10.38 -1.20 10.58
N TYR A 57 10.30 -2.53 10.56
CA TYR A 57 9.60 -3.36 11.52
C TYR A 57 10.50 -4.49 11.97
N MET A 58 10.62 -4.70 13.28
CA MET A 58 11.15 -5.95 13.78
C MET A 58 10.16 -7.09 13.50
N GLN A 59 10.67 -8.17 13.00
CA GLN A 59 9.96 -9.41 12.66
C GLN A 59 10.81 -10.58 13.12
N ASP A 60 10.31 -11.79 12.99
CA ASP A 60 11.09 -13.02 13.11
C ASP A 60 10.63 -14.04 12.05
N ASP A 61 11.48 -14.97 11.73
CA ASP A 61 11.10 -16.09 10.86
C ASP A 61 10.27 -17.10 11.66
N ARG A 62 8.95 -17.11 11.38
CA ARG A 62 7.98 -17.94 12.10
C ARG A 62 8.08 -19.40 11.75
N ASP A 63 8.63 -19.76 10.59
CA ASP A 63 8.86 -21.15 10.21
C ASP A 63 9.96 -21.77 11.10
N LEU A 64 10.92 -20.96 11.56
CA LEU A 64 12.01 -21.39 12.44
C LEU A 64 11.68 -21.36 13.93
N ARG A 65 10.56 -20.74 14.35
CA ARG A 65 10.24 -20.54 15.79
C ARG A 65 10.29 -21.82 16.62
N ASN A 66 9.62 -22.87 16.15
CA ASN A 66 9.51 -24.12 16.91
C ASN A 66 10.87 -24.79 17.10
N GLU A 67 11.70 -24.79 16.07
CA GLU A 67 13.04 -25.39 16.13
C GLU A 67 13.96 -24.59 17.07
N ARG A 68 13.97 -23.27 16.93
CA ARG A 68 14.77 -22.40 17.81
C ARG A 68 14.31 -22.47 19.26
N ASN A 69 13.00 -22.56 19.53
CA ASN A 69 12.47 -22.75 20.88
C ASN A 69 12.95 -24.06 21.52
N LYS A 70 12.97 -25.17 20.77
CA LYS A 70 13.51 -26.46 21.24
C LYS A 70 14.99 -26.35 21.62
N GLN A 71 15.75 -25.57 20.86
CA GLN A 71 17.18 -25.32 21.08
C GLN A 71 17.43 -24.23 22.14
N LYS A 72 16.39 -23.62 22.74
CA LYS A 72 16.49 -22.50 23.71
C LYS A 72 17.23 -21.29 23.14
N LEU A 73 17.11 -21.05 21.84
CA LEU A 73 17.64 -19.89 21.14
C LEU A 73 16.60 -18.78 21.08
N GLU A 74 17.03 -17.51 21.00
CA GLU A 74 16.13 -16.40 20.71
C GLU A 74 15.45 -16.60 19.34
N PRO A 75 14.26 -16.00 19.09
CA PRO A 75 13.66 -16.02 17.77
C PRO A 75 14.64 -15.56 16.68
N ALA A 76 14.47 -16.03 15.46
CA ALA A 76 15.27 -15.57 14.32
C ALA A 76 14.85 -14.14 13.93
N TYR A 77 15.23 -13.16 14.77
CA TYR A 77 14.88 -11.76 14.56
C TYR A 77 15.47 -11.21 13.27
N GLN A 78 14.63 -10.53 12.54
CA GLN A 78 14.97 -9.84 11.30
C GLN A 78 14.10 -8.58 11.16
N PHE A 79 14.47 -7.71 10.24
CA PHE A 79 13.75 -6.48 10.00
C PHE A 79 13.25 -6.43 8.56
N MET A 80 12.03 -5.97 8.41
CA MET A 80 11.49 -5.54 7.13
C MET A 80 11.78 -4.05 6.97
N LEU A 81 12.42 -3.67 5.89
CA LEU A 81 12.54 -2.27 5.48
C LEU A 81 11.54 -1.96 4.37
N ARG A 82 10.92 -0.79 4.44
CA ARG A 82 10.10 -0.25 3.37
C ARG A 82 10.73 1.03 2.84
N VAL A 83 10.89 1.10 1.52
CA VAL A 83 11.49 2.24 0.83
C VAL A 83 10.42 2.94 0.01
N ARG A 84 10.27 4.24 0.21
CA ARG A 84 9.28 5.07 -0.47
C ARG A 84 9.71 5.38 -1.90
N ALA A 85 8.71 5.44 -2.77
CA ALA A 85 8.80 5.98 -4.11
C ALA A 85 7.47 6.67 -4.41
N ALA A 86 7.41 7.99 -4.37
CA ALA A 86 6.19 8.75 -4.62
C ALA A 86 5.64 8.38 -6.02
N GLY A 87 4.34 8.04 -6.09
CA GLY A 87 3.73 7.56 -7.32
C GLY A 87 4.36 6.30 -7.92
N GLY A 88 5.27 5.63 -7.21
CA GLY A 88 5.94 4.41 -7.66
C GLY A 88 7.07 4.61 -8.66
N VAL A 89 7.46 5.85 -8.98
CA VAL A 89 8.45 6.13 -10.03
C VAL A 89 9.86 6.06 -9.45
N VAL A 90 10.73 5.29 -10.12
CA VAL A 90 12.14 5.14 -9.76
C VAL A 90 13.03 5.11 -11.01
N THR A 91 14.23 5.64 -10.88
CA THR A 91 15.23 5.61 -11.95
C THR A 91 15.91 4.24 -12.05
N PRO A 92 16.53 3.90 -13.20
CA PRO A 92 17.33 2.68 -13.32
C PRO A 92 18.47 2.60 -12.30
N LYS A 93 19.08 3.73 -11.94
CA LYS A 93 20.13 3.79 -10.89
C LYS A 93 19.59 3.41 -9.52
N GLN A 94 18.39 3.90 -9.17
CA GLN A 94 17.70 3.54 -7.92
C GLN A 94 17.31 2.05 -7.90
N TRP A 95 16.88 1.52 -9.04
CA TRP A 95 16.60 0.08 -9.18
C TRP A 95 17.84 -0.77 -8.91
N LEU A 96 18.96 -0.45 -9.56
CA LEU A 96 20.24 -1.16 -9.37
C LEU A 96 20.74 -1.06 -7.92
N MET A 97 20.51 0.06 -7.24
CA MET A 97 20.84 0.20 -5.81
C MET A 97 19.94 -0.72 -4.96
N MET A 98 18.63 -0.75 -5.20
CA MET A 98 17.73 -1.65 -4.48
C MET A 98 18.06 -3.12 -4.69
N ASP A 99 18.44 -3.49 -5.90
CA ASP A 99 18.94 -4.83 -6.21
C ASP A 99 20.21 -5.16 -5.41
N SER A 100 21.24 -4.31 -5.48
CA SER A 100 22.48 -4.46 -4.74
C SER A 100 22.28 -4.60 -3.22
N VAL A 101 21.48 -3.69 -2.64
CA VAL A 101 21.16 -3.67 -1.21
C VAL A 101 20.41 -4.93 -0.79
N SER A 102 19.51 -5.44 -1.63
CA SER A 102 18.78 -6.67 -1.34
C SER A 102 19.69 -7.90 -1.26
N GLN A 103 20.70 -7.97 -2.13
CA GLN A 103 21.68 -9.05 -2.15
C GLN A 103 22.68 -8.96 -0.98
N LYS A 104 23.08 -7.74 -0.63
CA LYS A 104 24.15 -7.49 0.35
C LYS A 104 23.67 -7.58 1.79
N TYR A 105 22.45 -7.10 2.09
CA TYR A 105 21.98 -6.89 3.46
C TYR A 105 20.68 -7.59 3.80
N ALA A 106 19.89 -8.02 2.81
CA ALA A 106 18.58 -8.63 3.00
C ALA A 106 18.60 -10.12 2.57
N ASN A 107 17.46 -10.70 2.33
CA ASN A 107 17.34 -12.11 1.93
C ASN A 107 17.52 -12.35 0.41
N GLY A 108 18.12 -11.43 -0.33
CA GLY A 108 18.37 -11.55 -1.77
C GLY A 108 17.12 -11.33 -2.65
N THR A 109 16.02 -10.86 -2.10
CA THR A 109 14.78 -10.61 -2.86
C THR A 109 14.28 -9.17 -2.67
N ILE A 110 13.56 -8.66 -3.67
CA ILE A 110 12.82 -7.40 -3.57
C ILE A 110 11.33 -7.73 -3.59
N ARG A 111 10.52 -6.95 -2.88
CA ARG A 111 9.08 -7.03 -2.99
C ARG A 111 8.47 -5.68 -3.34
N LEU A 112 7.67 -5.66 -4.39
CA LEU A 112 6.81 -4.53 -4.75
C LEU A 112 5.54 -4.60 -3.91
N THR A 113 5.13 -3.45 -3.35
CA THR A 113 3.99 -3.42 -2.44
C THR A 113 2.74 -2.87 -3.11
N THR A 114 1.59 -3.17 -2.52
CA THR A 114 0.29 -2.57 -2.90
C THR A 114 0.22 -1.07 -2.68
N ARG A 115 1.34 -0.42 -2.28
CA ARG A 115 1.46 1.04 -2.10
C ARG A 115 2.66 1.60 -2.85
N GLN A 116 2.98 1.03 -4.00
CA GLN A 116 4.04 1.52 -4.88
C GLN A 116 5.35 1.81 -4.14
N SER A 117 5.75 0.90 -3.26
CA SER A 117 6.97 1.00 -2.45
C SER A 117 7.74 -0.30 -2.53
N PHE A 118 9.04 -0.26 -2.29
CA PHE A 118 9.82 -1.47 -2.09
C PHE A 118 9.72 -2.00 -0.68
N GLN A 119 9.84 -3.31 -0.53
CA GLN A 119 10.12 -3.98 0.73
C GLN A 119 11.35 -4.87 0.60
N LEU A 120 12.22 -4.80 1.61
CA LEU A 120 13.29 -5.75 1.85
C LEU A 120 12.96 -6.56 3.10
N HIS A 121 13.27 -7.84 3.10
CA HIS A 121 13.06 -8.76 4.22
C HIS A 121 14.38 -9.44 4.59
N GLY A 122 14.49 -9.90 5.82
CA GLY A 122 15.69 -10.62 6.27
C GLY A 122 16.87 -9.72 6.65
N VAL A 123 16.69 -8.41 6.76
CA VAL A 123 17.75 -7.51 7.23
C VAL A 123 17.97 -7.75 8.73
N ILE A 124 19.21 -8.03 9.16
CA ILE A 124 19.54 -8.18 10.58
C ILE A 124 19.83 -6.82 11.23
N LYS A 125 19.67 -6.72 12.56
CA LYS A 125 19.83 -5.49 13.31
C LYS A 125 21.09 -4.70 12.94
N TRP A 126 22.21 -5.36 12.90
CA TRP A 126 23.52 -4.76 12.64
C TRP A 126 23.74 -4.28 11.20
N ASN A 127 22.89 -4.69 10.26
CA ASN A 127 22.92 -4.22 8.87
C ASN A 127 21.95 -3.06 8.61
N LEU A 128 21.05 -2.74 9.55
CA LEU A 128 20.02 -1.72 9.35
C LEU A 128 20.59 -0.36 8.95
N LYS A 129 21.61 0.12 9.69
CA LYS A 129 22.21 1.43 9.44
C LYS A 129 22.81 1.50 8.04
N ASN A 130 23.62 0.49 7.66
CA ASN A 130 24.25 0.45 6.34
C ASN A 130 23.18 0.35 5.22
N THR A 131 22.14 -0.47 5.42
CA THR A 131 21.04 -0.61 4.47
C THR A 131 20.33 0.72 4.23
N ILE A 132 19.97 1.43 5.29
CA ILE A 132 19.29 2.72 5.19
C ILE A 132 20.19 3.78 4.58
N LYS A 133 21.47 3.79 4.92
CA LYS A 133 22.46 4.72 4.36
C LYS A 133 22.61 4.55 2.85
N GLU A 134 22.82 3.33 2.35
CA GLU A 134 22.94 3.06 0.90
C GLU A 134 21.64 3.38 0.15
N VAL A 135 20.46 3.14 0.74
CA VAL A 135 19.19 3.56 0.17
C VAL A 135 19.12 5.08 0.00
N ASN A 136 19.59 5.85 0.99
CA ASN A 136 19.60 7.32 0.92
C ASN A 136 20.63 7.86 -0.08
N GLU A 137 21.76 7.18 -0.28
CA GLU A 137 22.76 7.54 -1.31
C GLU A 137 22.17 7.47 -2.73
N ALA A 138 21.13 6.64 -2.93
CA ALA A 138 20.37 6.61 -4.18
C ALA A 138 19.23 7.62 -4.24
N LEU A 139 19.15 8.57 -3.30
CA LEU A 139 18.06 9.54 -3.18
C LEU A 139 16.67 8.88 -3.01
N LEU A 140 16.64 7.74 -2.32
CA LEU A 140 15.43 7.10 -1.82
C LEU A 140 15.37 7.26 -0.30
N SER A 141 14.21 7.05 0.31
CA SER A 141 14.05 7.20 1.75
C SER A 141 13.17 6.12 2.35
N THR A 142 13.50 5.71 3.57
CA THR A 142 12.65 4.86 4.40
C THR A 142 11.79 5.67 5.38
N LEU A 143 12.11 6.96 5.60
CA LEU A 143 11.36 7.83 6.50
C LEU A 143 9.88 7.90 6.10
N ALA A 144 8.97 7.79 7.06
CA ALA A 144 7.52 7.82 6.85
C ALA A 144 6.97 6.70 5.94
N ALA A 145 7.78 5.73 5.52
CA ALA A 145 7.27 4.57 4.80
C ALA A 145 6.34 3.70 5.68
N CYS A 146 6.45 3.83 7.00
CA CYS A 146 5.63 3.19 8.02
C CYS A 146 5.28 4.20 9.13
N GLY A 147 4.70 3.77 10.26
CA GLY A 147 4.37 4.64 11.40
C GLY A 147 3.00 5.34 11.30
N ASP A 148 2.73 6.20 12.26
CA ASP A 148 1.50 6.99 12.38
C ASP A 148 1.72 8.37 11.73
N VAL A 149 1.84 8.37 10.43
CA VAL A 149 2.24 9.49 9.58
C VAL A 149 1.61 9.28 8.19
N ASN A 150 1.63 10.28 7.32
CA ASN A 150 1.28 10.09 5.92
C ASN A 150 2.27 9.11 5.26
N ARG A 151 1.73 8.13 4.55
CA ARG A 151 2.49 7.08 3.88
C ARG A 151 2.84 7.48 2.46
N ASN A 152 3.57 6.62 1.75
CA ASN A 152 3.85 6.83 0.33
C ASN A 152 2.58 7.26 -0.42
N VAL A 153 2.62 8.38 -1.10
CA VAL A 153 1.52 8.89 -1.93
C VAL A 153 1.49 8.06 -3.22
N MET A 154 0.31 7.53 -3.54
CA MET A 154 0.11 6.71 -4.74
C MET A 154 -0.48 7.55 -5.87
N CYS A 155 -0.13 7.22 -7.10
CA CYS A 155 -0.88 7.66 -8.26
C CYS A 155 -0.95 6.57 -9.33
N ASN A 156 -1.90 6.72 -10.26
CA ASN A 156 -2.06 5.82 -11.38
C ASN A 156 -0.79 5.82 -12.25
N PRO A 157 -0.09 4.68 -12.41
CA PRO A 157 1.14 4.59 -13.20
C PRO A 157 0.90 4.26 -14.68
N ASN A 158 -0.35 4.00 -15.09
CA ASN A 158 -0.67 3.54 -16.45
C ASN A 158 -0.26 4.57 -17.51
N PRO A 159 0.41 4.14 -18.59
CA PRO A 159 1.13 5.04 -19.48
C PRO A 159 0.34 5.55 -20.68
N TYR A 160 -0.87 5.08 -20.95
CA TYR A 160 -1.58 5.40 -22.20
C TYR A 160 -2.12 6.85 -22.28
N GLN A 161 -2.21 7.56 -21.16
CA GLN A 161 -2.45 9.00 -21.10
C GLN A 161 -1.19 9.71 -20.54
N SER A 162 -0.06 9.53 -21.17
CA SER A 162 1.27 9.85 -20.61
C SER A 162 1.41 11.28 -20.08
N GLU A 163 0.83 12.27 -20.74
CA GLU A 163 0.94 13.69 -20.32
C GLU A 163 0.14 13.94 -19.05
N ILE A 164 -1.11 13.50 -19.01
CA ILE A 164 -1.98 13.60 -17.81
C ILE A 164 -1.37 12.80 -16.65
N HIS A 165 -0.88 11.59 -16.90
CA HIS A 165 -0.23 10.78 -15.87
C HIS A 165 1.04 11.44 -15.33
N SER A 166 1.82 12.11 -16.19
CA SER A 166 3.01 12.86 -15.77
C SER A 166 2.63 14.06 -14.90
N GLU A 167 1.57 14.76 -15.24
CA GLU A 167 1.07 15.89 -14.45
C GLU A 167 0.53 15.43 -13.08
N VAL A 168 -0.28 14.38 -13.05
CA VAL A 168 -0.79 13.78 -11.80
C VAL A 168 0.36 13.24 -10.94
N TYR A 169 1.38 12.61 -11.53
CA TYR A 169 2.58 12.20 -10.82
C TYR A 169 3.32 13.40 -10.18
N ASN A 170 3.44 14.51 -10.89
CA ASN A 170 4.07 15.71 -10.34
C ASN A 170 3.33 16.22 -9.09
N TRP A 171 2.00 16.19 -9.10
CA TRP A 171 1.20 16.53 -7.93
C TRP A 171 1.34 15.53 -6.80
N ALA A 172 1.34 14.23 -7.09
CA ALA A 172 1.59 13.18 -6.09
C ALA A 172 2.97 13.36 -5.42
N SER A 173 4.00 13.70 -6.20
CA SER A 173 5.35 13.98 -5.72
C SER A 173 5.41 15.23 -4.84
N LYS A 174 4.76 16.32 -5.25
CA LYS A 174 4.68 17.57 -4.45
C LYS A 174 3.97 17.32 -3.11
N ILE A 175 2.81 16.62 -3.10
CA ILE A 175 2.10 16.26 -1.87
C ILE A 175 2.99 15.39 -0.98
N SER A 176 3.69 14.40 -1.57
CA SER A 176 4.59 13.52 -0.81
C SER A 176 5.69 14.31 -0.12
N SER A 177 6.37 15.20 -0.84
CA SER A 177 7.47 16.01 -0.30
C SER A 177 6.98 17.04 0.73
N HIS A 178 5.80 17.65 0.50
CA HIS A 178 5.22 18.61 1.43
C HIS A 178 4.84 17.97 2.78
N LEU A 179 4.37 16.73 2.73
CA LEU A 179 3.96 15.96 3.91
C LEU A 179 5.08 15.09 4.51
N ASP A 180 6.34 15.31 4.13
CA ASP A 180 7.44 14.61 4.75
C ASP A 180 7.68 15.14 6.17
N PRO A 181 7.92 14.25 7.17
CA PRO A 181 8.31 14.67 8.50
C PRO A 181 9.60 15.50 8.48
N GLN A 182 9.65 16.53 9.33
CA GLN A 182 10.78 17.45 9.42
C GLN A 182 11.70 17.14 10.60
N THR A 183 11.56 15.96 11.22
CA THR A 183 12.42 15.53 12.34
C THR A 183 13.86 15.32 11.89
N ASN A 184 14.82 15.80 12.70
CA ASN A 184 16.23 15.52 12.51
C ASN A 184 16.64 14.11 12.94
N ALA A 185 15.80 13.40 13.71
CA ALA A 185 16.10 12.07 14.25
C ALA A 185 16.54 11.05 13.17
N TYR A 186 15.89 11.09 12.01
CA TYR A 186 16.25 10.18 10.92
C TYR A 186 17.68 10.40 10.43
N HIS A 187 18.07 11.66 10.24
CA HIS A 187 19.41 12.02 9.80
C HIS A 187 20.47 11.67 10.86
N GLU A 188 20.19 12.01 12.12
CA GLU A 188 21.09 11.73 13.24
C GLU A 188 21.34 10.22 13.45
N ILE A 189 20.30 9.39 13.39
CA ILE A 189 20.39 7.95 13.69
C ILE A 189 21.03 7.19 12.52
N TRP A 190 20.62 7.48 11.28
CA TRP A 190 20.92 6.63 10.14
C TRP A 190 22.00 7.15 9.21
N LEU A 191 22.20 8.49 9.12
CA LEU A 191 23.04 9.11 8.11
C LEU A 191 24.33 9.73 8.67
N ASP A 192 24.71 9.38 9.90
CA ASP A 192 25.87 9.94 10.60
C ASP A 192 25.88 11.48 10.70
N GLY A 193 24.67 12.09 10.72
CA GLY A 193 24.52 13.51 10.97
C GLY A 193 25.04 13.86 12.37
N GLU A 194 25.79 14.95 12.50
CA GLU A 194 26.17 15.45 13.80
C GLU A 194 24.90 15.75 14.61
N LYS A 195 24.86 15.26 15.87
CA LYS A 195 23.85 15.75 16.81
C LYS A 195 23.92 17.27 16.77
N VAL A 196 22.80 17.95 16.48
CA VAL A 196 22.67 19.36 16.76
C VAL A 196 22.79 19.48 18.28
N ILE A 197 24.05 19.60 18.76
CA ILE A 197 24.35 19.72 20.19
C ILE A 197 23.60 20.94 20.66
N ASP A 198 22.93 20.82 21.82
CA ASP A 198 22.35 21.89 22.63
C ASP A 198 23.23 23.15 22.66
N SER A 199 23.21 23.91 21.61
CA SER A 199 23.48 25.33 21.74
C SER A 199 22.23 25.93 22.32
N LYS A 200 22.34 26.73 23.35
CA LYS A 200 21.21 27.47 23.98
C LYS A 200 20.42 28.32 22.99
N ASP A 201 20.79 28.34 21.72
CA ASP A 201 20.19 28.99 20.56
C ASP A 201 19.64 28.01 19.51
N SER A 202 19.58 26.69 19.77
CA SER A 202 18.90 25.78 18.85
C SER A 202 17.42 26.12 18.84
N GLN A 203 16.92 26.62 17.70
CA GLN A 203 15.49 26.69 17.46
C GLN A 203 14.92 25.30 17.78
N ALA A 204 13.93 25.27 18.68
CA ALA A 204 13.28 24.01 19.07
C ALA A 204 12.89 23.27 17.79
N GLU A 205 13.18 21.97 17.73
CA GLU A 205 12.80 21.13 16.60
C GLU A 205 11.33 21.34 16.27
N GLN A 206 11.03 21.66 15.01
CA GLN A 206 9.69 21.98 14.56
C GLN A 206 9.17 20.84 13.68
N GLU A 207 7.98 20.38 14.00
CA GLU A 207 7.22 19.43 13.16
C GLU A 207 5.86 20.07 12.85
N PRO A 208 5.80 20.99 11.86
CA PRO A 208 4.68 21.92 11.72
C PRO A 208 3.37 21.24 11.36
N ILE A 209 3.41 20.15 10.58
CA ILE A 209 2.20 19.44 10.15
C ILE A 209 1.77 18.43 11.21
N TYR A 210 2.71 17.61 11.70
CA TYR A 210 2.39 16.48 12.57
C TYR A 210 2.41 16.83 14.07
N GLY A 211 3.11 17.88 14.46
CA GLY A 211 3.38 18.18 15.86
C GLY A 211 4.24 17.09 16.51
N ARG A 212 4.53 17.26 17.80
CA ARG A 212 5.44 16.39 18.55
C ARG A 212 5.01 14.90 18.61
N VAL A 213 3.72 14.62 18.54
CA VAL A 213 3.16 13.26 18.74
C VAL A 213 2.66 12.61 17.46
N TYR A 214 2.84 13.26 16.34
CA TYR A 214 2.40 12.75 15.02
C TYR A 214 0.89 12.43 14.97
N LEU A 215 0.47 11.58 14.03
CA LEU A 215 -0.95 11.23 13.88
C LEU A 215 -1.36 10.15 14.89
N PRO A 216 -2.66 10.04 15.22
CA PRO A 216 -3.19 8.91 15.99
C PRO A 216 -2.99 7.57 15.28
N ARG A 217 -2.99 7.58 13.93
CA ARG A 217 -2.82 6.38 13.10
C ARG A 217 -2.27 6.76 11.72
N LYS A 218 -1.74 5.75 10.97
CA LYS A 218 -1.29 5.89 9.57
C LYS A 218 -2.34 6.61 8.73
N PHE A 219 -1.88 7.48 7.83
CA PHE A 219 -2.68 8.19 6.84
C PHE A 219 -2.24 7.81 5.41
N LYS A 220 -3.16 7.76 4.47
CA LYS A 220 -2.90 7.28 3.12
C LYS A 220 -3.55 8.17 2.09
N ILE A 221 -2.79 8.56 1.07
CA ILE A 221 -3.25 9.40 -0.04
C ILE A 221 -3.05 8.65 -1.36
N GLY A 222 -4.03 8.76 -2.27
CA GLY A 222 -3.96 8.19 -3.61
C GLY A 222 -4.65 9.07 -4.66
N LEU A 223 -4.04 9.14 -5.85
CA LEU A 223 -4.54 9.90 -6.99
C LEU A 223 -4.91 8.93 -8.12
N ALA A 224 -6.17 8.96 -8.55
CA ALA A 224 -6.67 8.14 -9.66
C ALA A 224 -6.85 8.97 -10.93
N VAL A 225 -6.61 8.37 -12.08
CA VAL A 225 -6.85 8.98 -13.40
C VAL A 225 -7.89 8.14 -14.14
N PRO A 226 -9.16 8.56 -14.21
CA PRO A 226 -10.17 7.86 -15.00
C PRO A 226 -9.71 7.63 -16.46
N PRO A 227 -10.12 6.54 -17.10
CA PRO A 227 -11.13 5.57 -16.66
C PRO A 227 -10.60 4.45 -15.73
N SER A 228 -9.36 4.54 -15.21
CA SER A 228 -8.76 3.47 -14.40
C SER A 228 -8.71 3.83 -12.91
N ASN A 229 -9.17 2.89 -12.06
CA ASN A 229 -9.04 2.99 -10.59
C ASN A 229 -8.05 1.96 -10.04
N ASP A 230 -6.90 1.81 -10.66
CA ASP A 230 -5.85 0.87 -10.22
C ASP A 230 -5.27 1.18 -8.84
N VAL A 231 -5.38 2.42 -8.36
CA VAL A 231 -4.96 2.83 -7.00
C VAL A 231 -5.99 2.48 -5.92
N ASP A 232 -7.18 1.96 -6.28
CA ASP A 232 -8.31 1.80 -5.36
C ASP A 232 -8.53 3.09 -4.55
N VAL A 233 -8.82 4.19 -5.23
CA VAL A 233 -8.90 5.55 -4.64
C VAL A 233 -9.85 5.61 -3.45
N PHE A 234 -10.95 4.85 -3.49
CA PHE A 234 -11.93 4.78 -2.40
C PHE A 234 -11.44 4.03 -1.15
N SER A 235 -10.28 3.37 -1.21
CA SER A 235 -9.61 2.75 -0.05
C SER A 235 -8.71 3.70 0.73
N GLN A 236 -8.52 4.93 0.26
CA GLN A 236 -7.58 5.89 0.82
C GLN A 236 -8.25 6.74 1.91
N ASP A 237 -7.46 7.17 2.89
CA ASP A 237 -7.94 8.15 3.89
C ASP A 237 -8.30 9.47 3.20
N LEU A 238 -7.51 9.88 2.17
CA LEU A 238 -7.77 10.99 1.26
C LEU A 238 -7.49 10.53 -0.17
N GLY A 239 -8.44 10.72 -1.06
CA GLY A 239 -8.32 10.41 -2.48
C GLY A 239 -8.53 11.63 -3.37
N PHE A 240 -7.83 11.64 -4.51
CA PHE A 240 -8.02 12.63 -5.57
C PHE A 240 -8.34 11.92 -6.88
N ILE A 241 -9.45 12.26 -7.50
CA ILE A 241 -9.88 11.71 -8.80
C ILE A 241 -9.67 12.79 -9.85
N ALA A 242 -8.74 12.60 -10.77
CA ALA A 242 -8.45 13.56 -11.82
C ALA A 242 -9.66 13.80 -12.71
N ILE A 243 -9.96 15.05 -12.98
CA ILE A 243 -11.00 15.48 -13.92
C ILE A 243 -10.30 16.02 -15.17
N VAL A 244 -10.50 15.31 -16.27
CA VAL A 244 -9.88 15.60 -17.56
C VAL A 244 -10.96 16.00 -18.55
N GLU A 245 -10.87 17.18 -19.11
CA GLU A 245 -11.78 17.71 -20.13
C GLU A 245 -11.00 18.19 -21.35
N ASN A 246 -11.36 17.72 -22.53
CA ASN A 246 -10.67 18.04 -23.79
C ASN A 246 -9.15 17.72 -23.78
N GLY A 247 -8.74 16.66 -23.05
CA GLY A 247 -7.34 16.26 -22.93
C GLY A 247 -6.50 17.08 -21.95
N GLU A 248 -7.11 17.98 -21.18
CA GLU A 248 -6.45 18.81 -20.17
C GLU A 248 -6.93 18.46 -18.77
N LEU A 249 -6.00 18.44 -17.81
CA LEU A 249 -6.33 18.30 -16.40
C LEU A 249 -6.97 19.58 -15.87
N LYS A 250 -8.22 19.48 -15.42
CA LYS A 250 -8.97 20.64 -14.87
C LYS A 250 -8.86 20.74 -13.35
N GLY A 251 -8.58 19.66 -12.68
CA GLY A 251 -8.47 19.56 -11.21
C GLY A 251 -8.85 18.16 -10.73
N PHE A 252 -9.29 18.07 -9.49
CA PHE A 252 -9.54 16.79 -8.84
C PHE A 252 -10.82 16.81 -8.00
N ASN A 253 -11.65 15.78 -8.12
CA ASN A 253 -12.61 15.49 -7.07
C ASN A 253 -11.86 14.95 -5.83
N VAL A 254 -12.28 15.40 -4.67
CA VAL A 254 -11.71 15.03 -3.37
C VAL A 254 -12.58 13.97 -2.71
N THR A 255 -11.97 12.88 -2.25
CA THR A 255 -12.66 11.83 -1.49
C THR A 255 -12.02 11.63 -0.12
N VAL A 256 -12.81 11.36 0.92
CA VAL A 256 -12.31 11.22 2.30
C VAL A 256 -12.93 10.04 3.05
N GLY A 257 -12.21 9.50 4.02
CA GLY A 257 -12.72 8.53 4.98
C GLY A 257 -12.61 7.06 4.56
N GLY A 258 -11.82 6.73 3.53
CA GLY A 258 -11.59 5.32 3.15
C GLY A 258 -10.61 4.58 4.07
N GLY A 259 -10.72 3.25 4.12
CA GLY A 259 -9.77 2.43 4.86
C GLY A 259 -10.19 0.98 5.03
N MET A 260 -9.38 0.03 4.58
CA MET A 260 -9.75 -1.39 4.49
C MET A 260 -9.47 -2.21 5.77
N GLY A 261 -8.60 -1.71 6.67
CA GLY A 261 -8.18 -2.50 7.83
C GLY A 261 -9.24 -2.56 8.93
N MET A 262 -9.40 -3.75 9.52
CA MET A 262 -10.20 -4.00 10.73
C MET A 262 -9.41 -4.88 11.70
N THR A 263 -9.90 -5.05 12.92
CA THR A 263 -9.31 -5.88 13.96
C THR A 263 -10.05 -7.22 14.04
N HIS A 264 -9.30 -8.32 14.11
CA HIS A 264 -9.89 -9.65 14.23
C HIS A 264 -10.80 -9.75 15.47
N GLY A 265 -12.02 -10.26 15.27
CA GLY A 265 -12.99 -10.47 16.34
C GLY A 265 -13.62 -9.21 16.93
N ASP A 266 -13.37 -8.04 16.36
CA ASP A 266 -13.91 -6.77 16.85
C ASP A 266 -14.82 -6.12 15.80
N VAL A 267 -16.10 -6.38 15.91
CA VAL A 267 -17.14 -5.89 14.98
C VAL A 267 -17.33 -4.37 15.02
N LYS A 268 -16.77 -3.67 16.02
CA LYS A 268 -16.72 -2.20 16.05
C LYS A 268 -15.72 -1.64 15.05
N THR A 269 -14.88 -2.49 14.47
CA THR A 269 -13.92 -2.14 13.43
C THR A 269 -14.35 -2.74 12.10
N TYR A 270 -14.44 -1.93 11.05
CA TYR A 270 -14.95 -2.30 9.74
C TYR A 270 -14.15 -1.62 8.62
N PRO A 271 -14.12 -2.16 7.39
CA PRO A 271 -13.62 -1.45 6.23
C PRO A 271 -14.60 -0.34 5.83
N GLN A 272 -14.10 0.74 5.22
CA GLN A 272 -14.93 1.83 4.72
C GLN A 272 -14.40 2.31 3.38
N ILE A 273 -15.30 2.62 2.45
CA ILE A 273 -15.01 3.35 1.22
C ILE A 273 -15.09 4.86 1.45
N SER A 274 -14.23 5.62 0.80
CA SER A 274 -14.24 7.08 0.90
C SER A 274 -15.42 7.69 0.17
N LYS A 275 -15.88 8.85 0.65
CA LYS A 275 -17.01 9.62 0.08
C LYS A 275 -16.46 10.84 -0.64
N VAL A 276 -17.02 11.14 -1.82
CA VAL A 276 -16.69 12.36 -2.59
C VAL A 276 -17.30 13.57 -1.88
N ILE A 277 -16.48 14.61 -1.65
CA ILE A 277 -16.90 15.82 -0.91
C ILE A 277 -16.86 17.11 -1.72
N GLY A 278 -16.33 17.09 -2.93
CA GLY A 278 -16.25 18.27 -3.79
C GLY A 278 -15.09 18.20 -4.77
N PHE A 279 -14.79 19.32 -5.41
CA PHE A 279 -13.74 19.48 -6.42
C PHE A 279 -12.78 20.62 -6.02
N CYS A 280 -11.50 20.46 -6.31
CA CYS A 280 -10.46 21.49 -6.16
C CYS A 280 -9.60 21.62 -7.43
N LEU A 281 -9.02 22.80 -7.62
CA LEU A 281 -8.02 23.05 -8.66
C LEU A 281 -6.70 22.36 -8.32
N PRO A 282 -5.82 22.09 -9.31
CA PRO A 282 -4.56 21.42 -9.07
C PRO A 282 -3.67 22.10 -8.01
N GLU A 283 -3.57 23.42 -8.05
CA GLU A 283 -2.78 24.23 -7.11
C GLU A 283 -3.31 24.22 -5.67
N GLN A 284 -4.57 23.84 -5.47
CA GLN A 284 -5.22 23.75 -4.15
C GLN A 284 -5.00 22.41 -3.45
N MET A 285 -4.50 21.39 -4.16
CA MET A 285 -4.38 20.03 -3.64
C MET A 285 -3.50 19.91 -2.40
N ILE A 286 -2.40 20.68 -2.37
CA ILE A 286 -1.43 20.62 -1.23
C ILE A 286 -2.12 21.12 0.02
N ASP A 287 -2.85 22.24 -0.05
CA ASP A 287 -3.57 22.79 1.09
C ASP A 287 -4.66 21.83 1.57
N VAL A 288 -5.44 21.24 0.65
CA VAL A 288 -6.44 20.22 0.99
C VAL A 288 -5.78 19.03 1.70
N ALA A 289 -4.64 18.54 1.19
CA ALA A 289 -3.94 17.40 1.79
C ALA A 289 -3.40 17.75 3.20
N GLU A 290 -2.75 18.89 3.36
CA GLU A 290 -2.22 19.35 4.65
C GLU A 290 -3.32 19.52 5.68
N LYS A 291 -4.37 20.28 5.35
CA LYS A 291 -5.46 20.57 6.32
C LYS A 291 -6.21 19.30 6.70
N THR A 292 -6.42 18.36 5.76
CA THR A 292 -7.02 17.06 6.06
C THR A 292 -6.16 16.23 7.02
N VAL A 293 -4.83 16.18 6.81
CA VAL A 293 -3.89 15.51 7.73
C VAL A 293 -3.92 16.17 9.11
N MET A 294 -3.94 17.51 9.18
CA MET A 294 -4.02 18.25 10.43
C MET A 294 -5.35 18.02 11.16
N ILE A 295 -6.48 17.88 10.45
CA ILE A 295 -7.77 17.50 11.06
C ILE A 295 -7.65 16.12 11.73
N GLN A 296 -7.07 15.14 11.07
CA GLN A 296 -6.84 13.82 11.68
C GLN A 296 -5.89 13.88 12.85
N ARG A 297 -4.85 14.71 12.81
CA ARG A 297 -3.95 14.95 13.95
C ARG A 297 -4.70 15.47 15.18
N ASP A 298 -5.58 16.45 14.97
CA ASP A 298 -6.21 17.20 16.04
C ASP A 298 -7.46 16.50 16.61
N TYR A 299 -8.19 15.76 15.79
CA TYR A 299 -9.49 15.19 16.14
C TYR A 299 -9.56 13.65 16.14
N GLY A 300 -8.54 12.97 15.64
CA GLY A 300 -8.50 11.51 15.64
C GLY A 300 -8.37 10.92 17.04
N ASP A 301 -9.01 9.77 17.27
CA ASP A 301 -9.00 9.09 18.57
C ASP A 301 -7.58 8.64 18.97
N ARG A 302 -7.08 9.14 20.10
CA ARG A 302 -5.79 8.79 20.68
C ARG A 302 -5.91 7.83 21.86
N SER A 303 -7.12 7.60 22.37
CA SER A 303 -7.39 6.72 23.52
C SER A 303 -7.58 5.27 23.08
N VAL A 304 -8.35 5.03 22.02
CA VAL A 304 -8.64 3.68 21.50
C VAL A 304 -7.94 3.45 20.18
N ARG A 305 -6.73 2.87 20.22
CA ARG A 305 -5.90 2.68 19.01
C ARG A 305 -6.59 1.89 17.88
N LYS A 306 -7.54 1.02 18.19
CA LYS A 306 -8.31 0.27 17.19
C LYS A 306 -9.29 1.19 16.43
N HIS A 307 -9.71 2.29 17.05
CA HIS A 307 -10.63 3.30 16.52
C HIS A 307 -9.93 4.56 15.98
N ALA A 308 -8.60 4.61 15.97
CA ALA A 308 -7.78 5.78 15.65
C ALA A 308 -7.64 6.08 14.14
N ARG A 309 -8.29 5.33 13.22
CA ARG A 309 -8.22 5.58 11.78
C ARG A 309 -9.12 6.74 11.37
N PHE A 310 -8.71 7.47 10.34
CA PHE A 310 -9.43 8.65 9.84
C PHE A 310 -10.90 8.39 9.48
N LYS A 311 -11.22 7.22 8.93
CA LYS A 311 -12.61 6.82 8.64
C LYS A 311 -13.52 6.92 9.87
N TYR A 312 -13.02 6.55 11.05
CA TYR A 312 -13.80 6.65 12.29
C TYR A 312 -13.93 8.09 12.77
N THR A 313 -12.91 8.93 12.55
CA THR A 313 -13.01 10.37 12.81
C THR A 313 -14.15 11.00 11.99
N ILE A 314 -14.28 10.57 10.72
CA ILE A 314 -15.38 11.02 9.84
C ILE A 314 -16.73 10.44 10.31
N ASP A 315 -16.78 9.14 10.61
CA ASP A 315 -18.05 8.48 10.99
C ASP A 315 -18.58 8.97 12.33
N ASP A 316 -17.71 9.25 13.33
CA ASP A 316 -18.08 9.73 14.66
C ASP A 316 -18.56 11.18 14.66
N ARG A 317 -17.99 12.03 13.80
CA ARG A 317 -18.27 13.47 13.78
C ARG A 317 -19.25 13.87 12.68
N GLY A 318 -19.39 13.07 11.66
CA GLY A 318 -20.19 13.32 10.48
C GLY A 318 -19.42 13.96 9.33
N LEU A 319 -19.82 13.64 8.10
CA LEU A 319 -19.18 14.15 6.89
C LEU A 319 -19.36 15.67 6.74
N ASP A 320 -20.55 16.19 7.08
CA ASP A 320 -20.85 17.63 7.00
C ASP A 320 -19.96 18.43 7.98
N TRP A 321 -19.76 17.90 9.20
CA TRP A 321 -18.82 18.50 10.14
C TRP A 321 -17.41 18.57 9.54
N PHE A 322 -16.96 17.47 8.92
CA PHE A 322 -15.63 17.44 8.32
C PHE A 322 -15.47 18.47 7.20
N VAL A 323 -16.46 18.57 6.31
CA VAL A 323 -16.46 19.55 5.20
C VAL A 323 -16.40 20.98 5.74
N GLN A 324 -17.17 21.28 6.79
CA GLN A 324 -17.14 22.60 7.44
C GLN A 324 -15.76 22.88 8.07
N GLU A 325 -15.20 21.94 8.85
CA GLU A 325 -13.89 22.09 9.49
C GLU A 325 -12.76 22.26 8.47
N LEU A 326 -12.85 21.52 7.34
CA LEU A 326 -11.91 21.67 6.23
C LEU A 326 -12.02 23.06 5.60
N THR A 327 -13.24 23.53 5.33
CA THR A 327 -13.53 24.85 4.77
C THR A 327 -12.98 25.96 5.68
N ASP A 328 -13.21 25.86 6.99
CA ASP A 328 -12.73 26.85 7.97
C ASP A 328 -11.20 26.92 8.00
N ARG A 329 -10.51 25.77 7.88
CA ARG A 329 -9.03 25.74 7.84
C ARG A 329 -8.45 26.19 6.51
N LEU A 330 -9.14 25.95 5.40
CA LEU A 330 -8.73 26.39 4.07
C LEU A 330 -8.98 27.91 3.86
N GLY A 331 -10.04 28.45 4.47
CA GLY A 331 -10.52 29.81 4.21
C GLY A 331 -11.30 29.95 2.88
N TRP A 332 -11.59 28.82 2.24
CA TRP A 332 -12.39 28.72 1.01
C TRP A 332 -13.08 27.35 0.94
N SER A 333 -14.15 27.23 0.15
CA SER A 333 -14.93 26.00 0.01
C SER A 333 -14.54 25.24 -1.26
N LEU A 334 -14.60 23.89 -1.18
CA LEU A 334 -14.52 23.05 -2.37
C LEU A 334 -15.68 23.39 -3.32
N GLN A 335 -15.42 23.31 -4.62
CA GLN A 335 -16.46 23.41 -5.64
C GLN A 335 -17.32 22.14 -5.67
N GLU A 336 -18.46 22.18 -6.37
CA GLU A 336 -19.27 21.00 -6.62
C GLU A 336 -18.45 19.92 -7.34
N ALA A 337 -18.62 18.66 -6.93
CA ALA A 337 -17.96 17.52 -7.54
C ALA A 337 -18.33 17.38 -9.02
N ARG A 338 -17.37 17.08 -9.88
CA ARG A 338 -17.57 16.91 -11.31
C ARG A 338 -17.82 15.45 -11.68
N PRO A 339 -18.54 15.16 -12.76
CA PRO A 339 -18.73 13.79 -13.25
C PRO A 339 -17.41 13.09 -13.55
N TYR A 340 -17.33 11.82 -13.19
CA TYR A 340 -16.21 10.91 -13.53
C TYR A 340 -16.76 9.49 -13.72
N HIS A 341 -16.00 8.64 -14.39
CA HIS A 341 -16.37 7.25 -14.60
C HIS A 341 -15.13 6.34 -14.57
N PHE A 342 -15.22 5.22 -13.87
CA PHE A 342 -14.20 4.18 -13.86
C PHE A 342 -14.70 2.94 -14.61
N GLU A 343 -13.90 2.46 -15.55
CA GLU A 343 -14.17 1.28 -16.38
C GLU A 343 -13.21 0.15 -16.08
N HIS A 344 -12.01 0.50 -15.57
CA HIS A 344 -10.92 -0.44 -15.39
C HIS A 344 -10.41 -0.44 -13.96
N ASN A 345 -9.93 -1.61 -13.55
CA ASN A 345 -9.08 -1.83 -12.39
C ASN A 345 -7.89 -2.70 -12.84
N GLY A 346 -6.78 -2.68 -12.08
CA GLY A 346 -5.60 -3.46 -12.44
C GLY A 346 -4.70 -2.79 -13.48
N ASP A 347 -3.74 -3.55 -13.97
CA ASP A 347 -2.67 -3.07 -14.84
C ASP A 347 -2.89 -3.49 -16.30
N ARG A 348 -2.35 -2.70 -17.23
CA ARG A 348 -2.35 -3.02 -18.65
C ARG A 348 -1.02 -3.66 -19.05
N TYR A 349 -1.04 -4.94 -19.35
CA TYR A 349 0.16 -5.73 -19.59
C TYR A 349 0.69 -5.63 -21.02
N GLY A 350 2.00 -5.90 -21.15
CA GLY A 350 2.70 -5.88 -22.43
C GLY A 350 3.10 -4.48 -22.89
N TRP A 351 3.40 -4.34 -24.20
CA TRP A 351 3.87 -3.11 -24.78
C TRP A 351 2.73 -2.13 -25.09
N VAL A 352 2.82 -0.92 -24.56
CA VAL A 352 1.93 0.21 -24.88
C VAL A 352 2.78 1.40 -25.33
N LYS A 353 2.37 2.06 -26.40
CA LYS A 353 2.98 3.31 -26.88
C LYS A 353 2.26 4.49 -26.25
N GLY A 354 2.99 5.33 -25.50
CA GLY A 354 2.46 6.55 -24.90
C GLY A 354 2.32 7.71 -25.90
N SER A 355 1.60 8.76 -25.48
CA SER A 355 1.38 9.97 -26.29
C SER A 355 2.70 10.71 -26.64
N ASN A 356 3.71 10.61 -25.79
CA ASN A 356 5.05 11.17 -25.96
C ASN A 356 5.97 10.36 -26.89
N ASN A 357 5.43 9.41 -27.68
CA ASN A 357 6.16 8.48 -28.55
C ASN A 357 7.19 7.59 -27.83
N LYS A 358 7.13 7.46 -26.52
CA LYS A 358 7.87 6.47 -25.74
C LYS A 358 7.05 5.19 -25.60
N TRP A 359 7.75 4.09 -25.35
CA TRP A 359 7.16 2.79 -25.13
C TRP A 359 7.17 2.44 -23.63
N HIS A 360 6.19 1.69 -23.21
CA HIS A 360 6.05 1.21 -21.84
C HIS A 360 5.75 -0.29 -21.89
N PHE A 361 6.43 -1.07 -21.08
CA PHE A 361 6.19 -2.51 -20.98
C PHE A 361 5.81 -2.86 -19.53
N THR A 362 4.59 -3.36 -19.36
CA THR A 362 4.10 -3.80 -18.06
C THR A 362 4.31 -5.31 -17.90
N LEU A 363 5.03 -5.67 -16.84
CA LEU A 363 5.28 -7.04 -16.41
C LEU A 363 4.28 -7.43 -15.31
N PHE A 364 3.76 -8.64 -15.38
CA PHE A 364 3.12 -9.27 -14.25
C PHE A 364 4.19 -9.80 -13.29
N ILE A 365 4.10 -9.41 -11.99
CA ILE A 365 4.98 -9.88 -10.93
C ILE A 365 4.13 -10.61 -9.89
N GLN A 366 4.24 -11.93 -9.82
CA GLN A 366 3.42 -12.72 -8.92
C GLN A 366 3.57 -12.24 -7.46
N ASN A 367 2.48 -11.70 -6.90
CA ASN A 367 2.42 -11.14 -5.55
C ASN A 367 3.52 -10.10 -5.24
N GLY A 368 4.09 -9.48 -6.28
CA GLY A 368 5.14 -8.47 -6.16
C GLY A 368 6.51 -8.99 -5.77
N ARG A 369 6.74 -10.31 -5.72
CA ARG A 369 8.03 -10.89 -5.31
C ARG A 369 8.98 -10.99 -6.50
N ILE A 370 10.10 -10.28 -6.42
CA ILE A 370 11.18 -10.30 -7.40
C ILE A 370 12.33 -11.11 -6.82
N LYS A 371 12.60 -12.22 -7.44
CA LYS A 371 13.70 -13.17 -7.12
C LYS A 371 14.07 -13.94 -8.38
N ASP A 372 15.26 -14.53 -8.38
CA ASP A 372 15.61 -15.55 -9.35
C ASP A 372 15.16 -16.93 -8.85
N GLU A 373 14.58 -17.71 -9.70
CA GLU A 373 14.27 -19.13 -9.53
C GLU A 373 15.15 -19.96 -10.48
N GLU A 374 15.08 -21.29 -10.39
CA GLU A 374 15.95 -22.16 -11.17
C GLU A 374 15.82 -21.87 -12.67
N ASP A 375 14.61 -21.83 -13.19
CA ASP A 375 14.29 -21.65 -14.60
C ASP A 375 13.80 -20.23 -14.98
N TYR A 376 13.66 -19.32 -14.00
CA TYR A 376 13.13 -17.98 -14.21
C TYR A 376 13.97 -16.91 -13.52
N LYS A 377 14.77 -16.19 -14.29
CA LYS A 377 15.76 -15.22 -13.81
C LYS A 377 15.22 -13.78 -13.79
N LEU A 378 14.10 -13.56 -13.11
CA LEU A 378 13.40 -12.27 -13.07
C LEU A 378 14.28 -11.13 -12.55
N MET A 379 14.96 -11.35 -11.42
CA MET A 379 15.79 -10.32 -10.79
C MET A 379 17.01 -9.98 -11.64
N THR A 380 17.68 -10.99 -12.17
CA THR A 380 18.81 -10.81 -13.09
C THR A 380 18.38 -10.11 -14.38
N GLY A 381 17.26 -10.52 -15.00
CA GLY A 381 16.74 -9.87 -16.20
C GLY A 381 16.41 -8.39 -15.99
N LEU A 382 15.80 -8.05 -14.88
CA LEU A 382 15.51 -6.65 -14.53
C LEU A 382 16.78 -5.84 -14.25
N ARG A 383 17.83 -6.44 -13.68
CA ARG A 383 19.16 -5.83 -13.51
C ARG A 383 19.79 -5.49 -14.85
N GLU A 384 19.81 -6.44 -15.79
CA GLU A 384 20.37 -6.24 -17.12
C GLU A 384 19.58 -5.16 -17.91
N ILE A 385 18.26 -5.15 -17.76
CA ILE A 385 17.44 -4.08 -18.34
C ILE A 385 17.79 -2.73 -17.71
N ALA A 386 17.94 -2.65 -16.38
CA ALA A 386 18.26 -1.40 -15.70
C ALA A 386 19.62 -0.82 -16.11
N GLN A 387 20.60 -1.65 -16.46
CA GLN A 387 21.91 -1.20 -16.96
C GLN A 387 21.84 -0.48 -18.31
N VAL A 388 20.86 -0.80 -19.15
CA VAL A 388 20.73 -0.23 -20.50
C VAL A 388 19.56 0.76 -20.62
N HIS A 389 18.64 0.75 -19.67
CA HIS A 389 17.44 1.59 -19.69
C HIS A 389 17.78 3.04 -19.35
N THR A 390 17.13 3.99 -20.02
CA THR A 390 17.32 5.44 -19.84
C THR A 390 16.03 6.17 -19.48
N GLY A 391 14.94 5.45 -19.33
CA GLY A 391 13.67 5.95 -18.83
C GLY A 391 13.53 5.71 -17.32
N ASP A 392 12.39 5.26 -16.89
CA ASP A 392 12.07 4.96 -15.49
C ASP A 392 11.42 3.58 -15.33
N PHE A 393 11.39 3.09 -14.11
CA PHE A 393 10.55 2.00 -13.68
C PHE A 393 9.39 2.55 -12.87
N ARG A 394 8.20 1.95 -13.01
CA ARG A 394 7.01 2.33 -12.25
C ARG A 394 6.45 1.13 -11.52
N LEU A 395 6.47 1.19 -10.20
CA LEU A 395 5.83 0.22 -9.33
C LEU A 395 4.33 0.45 -9.39
N THR A 396 3.54 -0.60 -9.65
CA THR A 396 2.09 -0.46 -9.71
C THR A 396 1.43 -0.71 -8.35
N PRO A 397 0.23 -0.15 -8.10
CA PRO A 397 -0.57 -0.46 -6.90
C PRO A 397 -1.02 -1.91 -6.82
N ASN A 398 -0.89 -2.66 -7.92
CA ASN A 398 -1.23 -4.08 -8.05
C ASN A 398 -0.01 -5.00 -7.94
N GLN A 399 1.11 -4.48 -7.41
CA GLN A 399 2.35 -5.23 -7.15
C GLN A 399 3.13 -5.61 -8.41
N ASN A 400 2.85 -4.98 -9.54
CA ASN A 400 3.53 -5.20 -10.82
C ASN A 400 4.55 -4.10 -11.13
N LEU A 401 5.20 -4.20 -12.28
CA LEU A 401 6.25 -3.30 -12.71
C LEU A 401 6.06 -2.86 -14.14
N ILE A 402 6.23 -1.56 -14.39
CA ILE A 402 6.28 -1.00 -15.74
C ILE A 402 7.70 -0.54 -16.04
N ILE A 403 8.30 -1.05 -17.11
CA ILE A 403 9.51 -0.49 -17.72
C ILE A 403 9.02 0.66 -18.59
N ALA A 404 9.15 1.89 -18.10
CA ALA A 404 8.46 3.04 -18.64
C ALA A 404 9.41 3.98 -19.42
N ASN A 405 8.85 4.78 -20.31
CA ASN A 405 9.59 5.78 -21.07
C ASN A 405 10.75 5.21 -21.91
N VAL A 406 10.57 4.01 -22.45
CA VAL A 406 11.55 3.35 -23.34
C VAL A 406 11.58 4.09 -24.68
N SER A 407 12.74 4.62 -25.05
CA SER A 407 12.91 5.25 -26.37
C SER A 407 12.82 4.22 -27.50
N SER A 408 12.36 4.63 -28.70
CA SER A 408 12.30 3.74 -29.87
C SER A 408 13.66 3.12 -30.21
N GLN A 409 14.75 3.83 -29.95
CA GLN A 409 16.12 3.32 -30.16
C GLN A 409 16.49 2.18 -29.20
N LYS A 410 15.98 2.21 -27.95
CA LYS A 410 16.27 1.20 -26.92
C LYS A 410 15.27 0.04 -26.92
N LYS A 411 14.09 0.21 -27.54
CA LYS A 411 13.00 -0.77 -27.51
C LYS A 411 13.47 -2.16 -27.91
N LYS A 412 14.14 -2.29 -29.06
CA LYS A 412 14.62 -3.59 -29.57
C LYS A 412 15.60 -4.27 -28.62
N LYS A 413 16.50 -3.49 -27.96
CA LYS A 413 17.45 -4.04 -26.99
C LYS A 413 16.73 -4.54 -25.73
N ILE A 414 15.81 -3.75 -25.19
CA ILE A 414 15.05 -4.11 -23.98
C ILE A 414 14.12 -5.30 -24.30
N GLU A 415 13.47 -5.32 -25.46
CA GLU A 415 12.63 -6.44 -25.91
C GLU A 415 13.42 -7.74 -26.03
N GLY A 416 14.66 -7.67 -26.52
CA GLY A 416 15.57 -8.82 -26.55
C GLY A 416 15.89 -9.35 -25.15
N LEU A 417 16.15 -8.48 -24.17
CA LEU A 417 16.38 -8.89 -22.77
C LEU A 417 15.11 -9.47 -22.14
N ILE A 418 13.95 -8.86 -22.40
CA ILE A 418 12.65 -9.39 -21.93
C ILE A 418 12.43 -10.82 -22.41
N GLN A 419 12.75 -11.11 -23.68
CA GLN A 419 12.63 -12.45 -24.27
C GLN A 419 13.71 -13.41 -23.73
N GLU A 420 14.97 -12.96 -23.65
CA GLU A 420 16.09 -13.76 -23.15
C GLU A 420 15.85 -14.29 -21.73
N TYR A 421 15.25 -13.48 -20.87
CA TYR A 421 14.98 -13.84 -19.47
C TYR A 421 13.55 -14.36 -19.23
N GLY A 422 12.75 -14.60 -20.27
CA GLY A 422 11.39 -15.13 -20.16
C GLY A 422 10.39 -14.20 -19.46
N LEU A 423 10.64 -12.88 -19.46
CA LEU A 423 9.82 -11.92 -18.71
C LEU A 423 8.41 -11.71 -19.31
N THR A 424 8.10 -12.34 -20.41
CA THR A 424 6.75 -12.34 -21.03
C THR A 424 5.84 -13.44 -20.50
N ASP A 425 6.35 -14.41 -19.74
CA ASP A 425 5.59 -15.60 -19.35
C ASP A 425 4.31 -15.25 -18.58
N GLY A 426 4.40 -14.25 -17.69
CA GLY A 426 3.25 -13.74 -16.95
C GLY A 426 2.13 -13.13 -17.80
N LEU A 427 2.39 -12.77 -19.06
CA LEU A 427 1.38 -12.25 -19.97
C LEU A 427 0.41 -13.34 -20.47
N HIS A 428 0.83 -14.61 -20.39
CA HIS A 428 0.06 -15.77 -20.80
C HIS A 428 -0.79 -16.38 -19.67
N TYR A 429 -0.69 -15.83 -18.45
CA TYR A 429 -1.54 -16.27 -17.35
C TYR A 429 -3.01 -15.86 -17.55
N SER A 430 -3.91 -16.58 -16.90
CA SER A 430 -5.34 -16.24 -16.89
C SER A 430 -5.60 -14.80 -16.44
N ALA A 431 -6.71 -14.22 -16.89
CA ALA A 431 -7.13 -12.90 -16.44
C ALA A 431 -7.31 -12.86 -14.92
N LEU A 432 -7.86 -13.91 -14.30
CA LEU A 432 -7.95 -14.04 -12.84
C LEU A 432 -6.59 -13.90 -12.16
N ARG A 433 -5.55 -14.63 -12.63
CA ARG A 433 -4.21 -14.59 -12.03
C ARG A 433 -3.58 -13.21 -12.19
N ARG A 434 -3.72 -12.58 -13.34
CA ARG A 434 -3.20 -11.22 -13.58
C ARG A 434 -3.90 -10.15 -12.74
N ASN A 435 -5.16 -10.37 -12.34
CA ASN A 435 -5.93 -9.50 -11.44
C ASN A 435 -5.87 -9.94 -9.96
N SER A 436 -4.87 -10.74 -9.59
CA SER A 436 -4.68 -11.22 -8.23
C SER A 436 -3.69 -10.38 -7.43
N MET A 437 -3.91 -10.28 -6.12
CA MET A 437 -2.98 -9.67 -5.17
C MET A 437 -2.94 -10.42 -3.85
N ALA A 438 -1.74 -10.51 -3.25
CA ALA A 438 -1.57 -11.05 -1.90
C ALA A 438 -0.72 -10.15 -1.01
N CYS A 439 -0.93 -10.19 0.31
CA CYS A 439 0.01 -9.63 1.27
C CYS A 439 1.13 -10.62 1.58
N VAL A 440 2.19 -10.18 2.24
CA VAL A 440 3.34 -11.04 2.60
C VAL A 440 2.92 -12.23 3.48
N ALA A 441 2.19 -11.97 4.56
CA ALA A 441 1.78 -12.97 5.57
C ALA A 441 2.95 -13.78 6.16
N PHE A 442 2.83 -15.10 6.27
CA PHE A 442 3.91 -15.95 6.74
C PHE A 442 5.08 -15.99 5.75
N PRO A 443 6.32 -16.20 6.21
CA PRO A 443 6.76 -16.42 7.60
C PRO A 443 7.00 -15.14 8.39
N THR A 444 7.14 -13.98 7.75
CA THR A 444 7.74 -12.79 8.37
C THR A 444 6.75 -11.87 9.08
N CYS A 445 5.50 -11.81 8.64
CA CYS A 445 4.53 -10.89 9.24
C CYS A 445 4.03 -11.39 10.61
N GLY A 446 4.38 -10.68 11.69
CA GLY A 446 3.95 -11.01 13.05
C GLY A 446 2.43 -10.95 13.29
N LEU A 447 1.69 -10.26 12.41
CA LEU A 447 0.24 -10.12 12.50
C LEU A 447 -0.53 -11.15 11.66
N ALA A 448 0.15 -11.96 10.86
CA ALA A 448 -0.49 -12.95 10.02
C ALA A 448 -1.07 -14.10 10.85
N MET A 449 -2.26 -14.54 10.46
CA MET A 449 -3.00 -15.68 11.03
C MET A 449 -2.98 -16.88 10.08
N ALA A 450 -2.79 -16.61 8.78
CA ALA A 450 -2.72 -17.61 7.72
C ALA A 450 -1.69 -17.19 6.66
N GLU A 451 -1.42 -18.07 5.71
CA GLU A 451 -0.65 -17.79 4.49
C GLU A 451 -1.35 -16.78 3.59
N SER A 452 -0.58 -16.17 2.68
CA SER A 452 -1.13 -15.33 1.62
C SER A 452 -0.25 -15.38 0.37
N GLU A 453 0.90 -14.67 0.33
CA GLU A 453 1.82 -14.61 -0.81
C GLU A 453 2.23 -16.01 -1.31
N ARG A 454 2.59 -16.90 -0.39
CA ARG A 454 3.06 -18.25 -0.75
C ARG A 454 1.94 -19.19 -1.18
N TYR A 455 0.72 -18.96 -0.72
CA TYR A 455 -0.41 -19.87 -0.92
C TYR A 455 -1.29 -19.48 -2.11
N LEU A 456 -1.54 -18.19 -2.34
CA LEU A 456 -2.46 -17.75 -3.39
C LEU A 456 -2.15 -18.36 -4.76
N PRO A 457 -0.88 -18.46 -5.23
CA PRO A 457 -0.59 -19.06 -6.52
C PRO A 457 -1.07 -20.49 -6.70
N SER A 458 -0.92 -21.33 -5.66
CA SER A 458 -1.39 -22.72 -5.70
C SER A 458 -2.91 -22.82 -5.69
N LEU A 459 -3.59 -21.95 -4.94
CA LEU A 459 -5.05 -21.88 -4.94
C LEU A 459 -5.58 -21.45 -6.31
N LEU A 460 -4.96 -20.44 -6.95
CA LEU A 460 -5.32 -20.00 -8.30
C LEU A 460 -5.20 -21.13 -9.31
N SER A 461 -4.12 -21.92 -9.26
CA SER A 461 -3.95 -23.08 -10.17
C SER A 461 -5.05 -24.14 -10.03
N LYS A 462 -5.82 -24.13 -8.94
CA LYS A 462 -6.99 -25.00 -8.74
C LYS A 462 -8.30 -24.35 -9.16
N ILE A 463 -8.38 -23.02 -9.15
CA ILE A 463 -9.55 -22.25 -9.60
C ILE A 463 -9.54 -22.07 -11.12
N GLU A 464 -8.37 -21.88 -11.73
CA GLU A 464 -8.21 -21.65 -13.17
C GLU A 464 -8.89 -22.71 -14.04
N PRO A 465 -8.79 -24.01 -13.76
CA PRO A 465 -9.53 -25.04 -14.54
C PRO A 465 -11.05 -24.88 -14.48
N MET A 466 -11.60 -24.38 -13.34
CA MET A 466 -13.05 -24.13 -13.23
C MET A 466 -13.52 -22.99 -14.15
N LEU A 467 -12.67 -21.98 -14.33
CA LEU A 467 -12.92 -20.87 -15.26
C LEU A 467 -12.79 -21.35 -16.70
N GLU A 468 -11.77 -22.13 -17.02
CA GLU A 468 -11.54 -22.68 -18.34
C GLU A 468 -12.70 -23.58 -18.79
N GLU A 469 -13.14 -24.51 -17.93
CA GLU A 469 -14.33 -25.35 -18.17
C GLU A 469 -15.61 -24.54 -18.38
N SER A 470 -15.68 -23.33 -17.85
CA SER A 470 -16.81 -22.42 -17.94
C SER A 470 -16.68 -21.37 -19.05
N GLY A 471 -15.54 -21.35 -19.80
CA GLY A 471 -15.27 -20.38 -20.85
C GLY A 471 -14.98 -18.95 -20.33
N LEU A 472 -14.46 -18.83 -19.09
CA LEU A 472 -14.22 -17.58 -18.39
C LEU A 472 -12.72 -17.28 -18.16
N GLN A 473 -11.81 -17.97 -18.85
CA GLN A 473 -10.36 -17.83 -18.64
C GLN A 473 -9.83 -16.40 -18.93
N ASP A 474 -10.52 -15.67 -19.81
CA ASP A 474 -10.18 -14.31 -20.21
C ASP A 474 -11.01 -13.24 -19.49
N ASP A 475 -11.90 -13.64 -18.60
CA ASP A 475 -12.74 -12.72 -17.83
C ASP A 475 -11.95 -12.07 -16.70
N ASP A 476 -11.97 -10.76 -16.66
CA ASP A 476 -11.35 -9.98 -15.59
C ASP A 476 -12.14 -10.14 -14.28
N ILE A 477 -11.65 -10.97 -13.38
CA ILE A 477 -12.20 -11.15 -12.03
C ILE A 477 -11.12 -10.75 -11.02
N VAL A 478 -11.45 -9.81 -10.13
CA VAL A 478 -10.52 -9.32 -9.11
C VAL A 478 -10.53 -10.26 -7.90
N ILE A 479 -9.39 -10.91 -7.65
CA ILE A 479 -9.20 -11.83 -6.53
C ILE A 479 -8.06 -11.39 -5.61
N ARG A 480 -8.29 -11.33 -4.29
CA ARG A 480 -7.29 -10.84 -3.34
C ARG A 480 -7.23 -11.68 -2.08
N MET A 481 -6.01 -11.86 -1.54
CA MET A 481 -5.79 -12.62 -0.31
C MET A 481 -4.97 -11.85 0.70
N THR A 482 -5.37 -11.94 1.98
CA THR A 482 -4.55 -11.43 3.10
C THR A 482 -4.52 -12.43 4.25
N GLY A 483 -3.36 -12.53 4.90
CA GLY A 483 -3.18 -13.42 6.05
C GLY A 483 -3.87 -12.95 7.35
N CYS A 484 -4.50 -11.78 7.36
CA CYS A 484 -5.24 -11.25 8.51
C CYS A 484 -6.15 -10.08 8.12
N PRO A 485 -7.09 -9.64 9.00
CA PRO A 485 -8.05 -8.56 8.71
C PRO A 485 -7.46 -7.15 8.54
N ASN A 486 -6.16 -6.95 8.72
CA ASN A 486 -5.53 -5.64 8.45
C ASN A 486 -5.65 -5.19 6.99
N GLY A 487 -6.02 -6.08 6.06
CA GLY A 487 -6.40 -5.76 4.70
C GLY A 487 -5.29 -5.15 3.85
N CYS A 488 -4.05 -5.63 3.97
CA CYS A 488 -2.89 -5.04 3.30
C CYS A 488 -2.96 -5.10 1.77
N ALA A 489 -3.62 -6.13 1.20
CA ALA A 489 -3.90 -6.24 -0.23
C ALA A 489 -5.30 -5.73 -0.62
N ARG A 490 -5.93 -4.93 0.22
CA ARG A 490 -7.28 -4.36 0.01
C ARG A 490 -8.35 -5.42 -0.36
N PRO A 491 -8.42 -6.56 0.38
CA PRO A 491 -9.30 -7.68 0.01
C PRO A 491 -10.78 -7.30 0.03
N MET A 492 -11.18 -6.32 0.85
CA MET A 492 -12.58 -5.92 1.00
C MET A 492 -13.15 -5.21 -0.25
N LEU A 493 -12.31 -4.86 -1.24
CA LEU A 493 -12.74 -4.31 -2.53
C LEU A 493 -12.74 -5.34 -3.65
N ALA A 494 -12.24 -6.56 -3.42
CA ALA A 494 -12.17 -7.58 -4.44
C ALA A 494 -13.52 -8.28 -4.64
N GLU A 495 -13.78 -8.73 -5.86
CA GLU A 495 -14.96 -9.50 -6.20
C GLU A 495 -14.95 -10.87 -5.49
N ILE A 496 -13.75 -11.46 -5.32
CA ILE A 496 -13.49 -12.65 -4.51
C ILE A 496 -12.34 -12.32 -3.55
N ALA A 497 -12.54 -12.56 -2.24
CA ALA A 497 -11.47 -12.31 -1.28
C ALA A 497 -11.35 -13.38 -0.21
N PHE A 498 -10.08 -13.63 0.19
CA PHE A 498 -9.73 -14.51 1.28
C PHE A 498 -9.03 -13.75 2.39
N ILE A 499 -9.55 -13.86 3.61
CA ILE A 499 -8.97 -13.23 4.80
C ILE A 499 -8.62 -14.32 5.81
N GLY A 500 -7.34 -14.44 6.15
CA GLY A 500 -6.83 -15.43 7.07
C GLY A 500 -7.48 -15.35 8.45
N LYS A 501 -7.91 -16.51 8.96
CA LYS A 501 -8.54 -16.70 10.27
C LYS A 501 -7.65 -17.52 11.21
N ALA A 502 -7.05 -18.60 10.68
CA ALA A 502 -6.10 -19.48 11.34
C ALA A 502 -5.23 -20.16 10.26
N PRO A 503 -4.15 -20.88 10.61
CA PRO A 503 -3.36 -21.62 9.63
C PRO A 503 -4.23 -22.53 8.76
N GLY A 504 -4.18 -22.33 7.42
CA GLY A 504 -4.98 -23.06 6.44
C GLY A 504 -6.49 -22.76 6.46
N LYS A 505 -6.93 -21.75 7.21
CA LYS A 505 -8.35 -21.37 7.33
C LYS A 505 -8.56 -19.91 6.97
N TYR A 506 -9.60 -19.65 6.18
CA TYR A 506 -9.91 -18.34 5.62
C TYR A 506 -11.40 -18.03 5.74
N ASN A 507 -11.71 -16.75 5.81
CA ASN A 507 -13.04 -16.24 5.52
C ASN A 507 -13.11 -15.89 4.04
N LEU A 508 -14.13 -16.38 3.35
CA LEU A 508 -14.43 -16.08 1.95
C LEU A 508 -15.44 -14.94 1.87
N TYR A 509 -15.07 -13.90 1.16
CA TYR A 509 -15.91 -12.74 0.88
C TYR A 509 -16.18 -12.63 -0.61
N LEU A 510 -17.40 -12.22 -0.99
CA LEU A 510 -17.84 -12.05 -2.38
C LEU A 510 -18.51 -10.69 -2.57
N GLY A 511 -18.58 -10.19 -3.81
CA GLY A 511 -19.42 -9.06 -4.19
C GLY A 511 -18.78 -7.67 -4.11
N GLY A 512 -17.46 -7.55 -4.02
CA GLY A 512 -16.78 -6.27 -4.23
C GLY A 512 -17.07 -5.73 -5.64
N GLY A 513 -17.09 -4.39 -5.79
CA GLY A 513 -17.26 -3.78 -7.11
C GLY A 513 -15.97 -3.86 -7.93
N PHE A 514 -16.06 -4.21 -9.22
CA PHE A 514 -14.90 -4.32 -10.10
C PHE A 514 -14.04 -3.05 -10.12
N SER A 515 -14.64 -1.88 -10.14
CA SER A 515 -13.95 -0.59 -10.08
C SER A 515 -13.58 -0.12 -8.67
N GLY A 516 -13.70 -0.97 -7.64
CA GLY A 516 -13.32 -0.67 -6.26
C GLY A 516 -14.25 0.32 -5.53
N ASN A 517 -15.48 0.48 -6.01
CA ASN A 517 -16.49 1.42 -5.51
C ASN A 517 -17.49 0.81 -4.51
N ARG A 518 -17.34 -0.48 -4.18
CA ARG A 518 -18.23 -1.23 -3.28
C ARG A 518 -17.43 -2.25 -2.47
N LEU A 519 -17.80 -2.41 -1.21
CA LEU A 519 -17.24 -3.45 -0.34
C LEU A 519 -17.85 -4.83 -0.68
N ASN A 520 -17.06 -5.88 -0.47
CA ASN A 520 -17.59 -7.24 -0.48
C ASN A 520 -18.23 -7.61 0.86
N LYS A 521 -18.89 -8.77 0.89
CA LYS A 521 -19.61 -9.31 2.04
C LYS A 521 -19.12 -10.70 2.39
N LEU A 522 -19.10 -11.04 3.67
CA LEU A 522 -18.78 -12.38 4.15
C LEU A 522 -19.79 -13.39 3.56
N TYR A 523 -19.26 -14.39 2.84
CA TYR A 523 -20.03 -15.48 2.26
C TYR A 523 -19.89 -16.76 3.11
N LYS A 524 -18.66 -17.16 3.46
CA LYS A 524 -18.38 -18.28 4.36
C LYS A 524 -17.24 -17.96 5.31
N GLU A 525 -17.38 -18.44 6.54
CA GLU A 525 -16.41 -18.20 7.60
C GLU A 525 -15.59 -19.46 7.92
N ASN A 526 -14.28 -19.27 8.16
CA ASN A 526 -13.36 -20.29 8.71
C ASN A 526 -13.28 -21.58 7.90
N ILE A 527 -13.25 -21.48 6.57
CA ILE A 527 -13.21 -22.60 5.62
C ILE A 527 -11.79 -22.96 5.20
N GLY A 528 -11.56 -24.22 4.85
CA GLY A 528 -10.32 -24.72 4.26
C GLY A 528 -10.37 -24.73 2.74
N GLU A 529 -9.28 -25.23 2.10
CA GLU A 529 -9.12 -25.22 0.65
C GLU A 529 -10.24 -25.96 -0.08
N ASP A 530 -10.57 -27.20 0.33
CA ASP A 530 -11.61 -27.99 -0.34
C ASP A 530 -12.97 -27.26 -0.31
N GLU A 531 -13.32 -26.69 0.86
CA GLU A 531 -14.56 -25.94 1.04
C GLU A 531 -14.57 -24.62 0.21
N ILE A 532 -13.40 -23.99 0.00
CA ILE A 532 -13.26 -22.85 -0.90
C ILE A 532 -13.60 -23.26 -2.34
N LEU A 533 -12.98 -24.33 -2.82
CA LEU A 533 -13.18 -24.83 -4.18
C LEU A 533 -14.62 -25.29 -4.41
N ASP A 534 -15.18 -26.07 -3.48
CA ASP A 534 -16.58 -26.52 -3.51
C ASP A 534 -17.58 -25.34 -3.50
N SER A 535 -17.20 -24.22 -2.86
CA SER A 535 -18.05 -23.03 -2.81
C SER A 535 -18.01 -22.25 -4.12
N LEU A 536 -16.83 -22.10 -4.72
CA LEU A 536 -16.64 -21.25 -5.91
C LEU A 536 -17.10 -21.96 -7.20
N GLN A 537 -16.90 -23.27 -7.33
CA GLN A 537 -17.21 -24.00 -8.56
C GLN A 537 -18.67 -23.83 -9.03
N PRO A 538 -19.72 -24.03 -8.19
CA PRO A 538 -21.09 -23.83 -8.64
C PRO A 538 -21.40 -22.37 -8.98
N ILE A 539 -20.82 -21.40 -8.25
CA ILE A 539 -21.03 -19.97 -8.50
C ILE A 539 -20.43 -19.59 -9.86
N ILE A 540 -19.19 -20.02 -10.15
CA ILE A 540 -18.50 -19.77 -11.43
C ILE A 540 -19.31 -20.38 -12.60
N LYS A 541 -19.76 -21.64 -12.47
CA LYS A 541 -20.60 -22.28 -13.50
C LYS A 541 -21.92 -21.57 -13.74
N GLN A 542 -22.54 -21.04 -12.68
CA GLN A 542 -23.80 -20.31 -12.81
C GLN A 542 -23.59 -18.93 -13.38
N TYR A 543 -22.51 -18.23 -12.99
CA TYR A 543 -22.10 -16.94 -13.57
C TYR A 543 -21.90 -17.04 -15.08
N ALA A 544 -21.21 -18.09 -15.55
CA ALA A 544 -21.02 -18.31 -16.99
C ALA A 544 -22.33 -18.43 -17.77
N LYS A 545 -23.40 -18.94 -17.15
CA LYS A 545 -24.70 -19.17 -17.80
C LYS A 545 -25.62 -17.96 -17.74
N ASP A 546 -25.63 -17.27 -16.59
CA ASP A 546 -26.70 -16.33 -16.22
C ASP A 546 -26.25 -14.87 -16.17
N ARG A 547 -24.94 -14.61 -16.40
CA ARG A 547 -24.45 -13.22 -16.44
C ARG A 547 -25.09 -12.41 -17.54
N GLN A 548 -25.34 -11.16 -17.28
CA GLN A 548 -25.80 -10.18 -18.26
C GLN A 548 -24.61 -9.66 -19.08
N GLU A 549 -24.85 -9.05 -20.22
CA GLU A 549 -23.81 -8.42 -21.03
C GLU A 549 -23.10 -7.30 -20.23
N GLY A 550 -21.78 -7.37 -20.13
CA GLY A 550 -20.96 -6.41 -19.37
C GLY A 550 -21.03 -6.56 -17.85
N GLU A 551 -21.75 -7.55 -17.31
CA GLU A 551 -21.86 -7.77 -15.87
C GLU A 551 -20.61 -8.44 -15.31
N HIS A 552 -19.96 -7.79 -14.34
CA HIS A 552 -18.82 -8.35 -13.61
C HIS A 552 -19.25 -9.37 -12.54
N PHE A 553 -18.32 -10.24 -12.15
CA PHE A 553 -18.58 -11.31 -11.18
C PHE A 553 -19.13 -10.79 -9.85
N GLY A 554 -18.57 -9.68 -9.34
CA GLY A 554 -19.02 -9.06 -8.09
C GLY A 554 -20.46 -8.54 -8.14
N ASP A 555 -20.91 -8.04 -9.29
CA ASP A 555 -22.30 -7.59 -9.51
C ASP A 555 -23.25 -8.77 -9.63
N TYR A 556 -22.81 -9.80 -10.35
CA TYR A 556 -23.58 -11.03 -10.51
C TYR A 556 -23.90 -11.71 -9.17
N VAL A 557 -22.91 -11.89 -8.27
CA VAL A 557 -23.16 -12.58 -7.00
C VAL A 557 -24.12 -11.84 -6.08
N ILE A 558 -24.23 -10.52 -6.22
CA ILE A 558 -25.25 -9.72 -5.52
C ILE A 558 -26.61 -9.92 -6.18
N ARG A 559 -26.72 -9.72 -7.49
CA ARG A 559 -27.96 -9.90 -8.24
C ARG A 559 -28.53 -11.31 -8.10
N ALA A 560 -27.70 -12.31 -8.10
CA ALA A 560 -28.08 -13.72 -7.90
C ALA A 560 -28.39 -14.09 -6.44
N GLY A 561 -28.22 -13.17 -5.49
CA GLY A 561 -28.59 -13.35 -4.09
C GLY A 561 -27.59 -14.17 -3.25
N TYR A 562 -26.36 -14.37 -3.71
CA TYR A 562 -25.32 -15.05 -2.91
C TYR A 562 -24.89 -14.21 -1.70
N VAL A 563 -24.80 -12.89 -1.87
CA VAL A 563 -24.46 -11.93 -0.81
C VAL A 563 -25.26 -10.63 -1.01
N ALA A 564 -25.44 -9.88 0.09
CA ALA A 564 -26.06 -8.56 0.04
C ALA A 564 -25.02 -7.49 -0.38
N GLU A 565 -25.49 -6.40 -0.99
CA GLU A 565 -24.67 -5.23 -1.32
C GLU A 565 -24.22 -4.49 -0.05
N VAL A 566 -22.97 -4.03 -0.01
CA VAL A 566 -22.40 -3.25 1.09
C VAL A 566 -21.71 -1.99 0.54
N THR A 567 -22.33 -0.86 0.72
CA THR A 567 -21.83 0.47 0.32
C THR A 567 -21.38 1.33 1.50
N ASP A 568 -21.65 0.90 2.74
CA ASP A 568 -21.22 1.55 3.96
C ASP A 568 -20.62 0.54 4.93
N GLY A 569 -19.44 0.86 5.47
CA GLY A 569 -18.70 -0.02 6.38
C GLY A 569 -19.45 -0.34 7.68
N GLN A 570 -20.33 0.53 8.15
CA GLN A 570 -21.16 0.27 9.35
C GLN A 570 -22.06 -0.95 9.16
N ASN A 571 -22.43 -1.27 7.90
CA ASN A 571 -23.26 -2.43 7.54
C ASN A 571 -22.43 -3.66 7.13
N PHE A 572 -21.10 -3.61 7.27
CA PHE A 572 -20.23 -4.68 6.81
C PHE A 572 -20.42 -6.00 7.55
N HIS A 573 -20.68 -5.94 8.86
CA HIS A 573 -20.84 -7.12 9.72
C HIS A 573 -22.31 -7.53 9.95
N SER A 574 -23.28 -6.71 9.53
CA SER A 574 -24.73 -6.98 9.70
C SER A 574 -25.24 -8.09 8.78
#